data_997fafb7dfdf3b3c68cbf0d7303be609
#
_entry.id   997fafb7dfdf3b3c68cbf0d7303be609
#
_cell.length_a   1.000
_cell.length_b   1.000
_cell.length_c   1.000
_cell.angle_alpha   90.00
_cell.angle_beta   90.00
_cell.angle_gamma   90.00
#
_symmetry.space_group_name_H-M   'P 1'
#
loop_
_entity.id
_entity.type
_entity.pdbx_description
1 polymer ?
#
loop_
_entity_poly.entity_id
_entity_poly.type
_entity_poly.pdbx_seq_one_letter_code
_entity_poly.pdbx_strand_id
1 'polypeptide(L)'
;LDWTDVNTDLIIPARYLKRVERVGYGPLLFADKRYAPGTAPEPDSPETHGPDAPEFPLNVPAAKGASILVVGRNFGCGSSREHAVWAVAQGGFRALIAPGKGEGFADIFEGNAYNNGLLPIEVADDVWKSIASLGHGAEVTIDLDKLTITTHGAESKTFAIDVPEEQRHRLLNGLDAIGETLVF
;
A
#
# COMPACT_ATOMS: atom_id res chain seq x y z
N LEU A 1 -7.71 3.35 4.94
CA LEU A 1 -7.79 2.30 5.97
C LEU A 1 -7.07 2.77 7.23
N ASP A 2 -7.76 3.29 8.21
CA ASP A 2 -7.19 3.76 9.48
C ASP A 2 -6.99 2.63 10.53
N TRP A 3 -7.03 1.39 10.08
CA TRP A 3 -6.86 0.21 10.95
C TRP A 3 -5.41 0.09 11.43
N THR A 4 -5.24 -0.06 12.73
CA THR A 4 -3.96 -0.36 13.37
C THR A 4 -3.71 -1.87 13.35
N ASP A 5 -2.42 -2.28 13.35
CA ASP A 5 -1.99 -3.68 13.40
C ASP A 5 -2.57 -4.53 12.24
N VAL A 6 -2.64 -3.98 11.05
CA VAL A 6 -3.04 -4.73 9.86
C VAL A 6 -1.95 -5.74 9.52
N ASN A 7 -2.20 -6.99 9.88
CA ASN A 7 -1.24 -8.06 9.65
C ASN A 7 -1.27 -8.57 8.20
N THR A 8 -0.22 -9.27 7.82
CA THR A 8 -0.06 -9.80 6.45
C THR A 8 -1.12 -10.84 6.07
N ASP A 9 -1.72 -11.58 7.03
CA ASP A 9 -2.84 -12.49 6.76
C ASP A 9 -4.13 -11.76 6.39
N LEU A 10 -4.33 -10.55 6.92
CA LEU A 10 -5.44 -9.71 6.53
C LEU A 10 -5.22 -9.09 5.14
N ILE A 11 -3.98 -8.67 4.83
CA ILE A 11 -3.63 -8.12 3.52
C ILE A 11 -3.77 -9.18 2.43
N ILE A 12 -3.20 -10.38 2.68
CA ILE A 12 -3.25 -11.54 1.78
C ILE A 12 -3.45 -12.82 2.57
N PRO A 13 -4.65 -13.42 2.57
CA PRO A 13 -4.92 -14.66 3.27
C PRO A 13 -3.98 -15.81 2.90
N ALA A 14 -3.56 -16.59 3.90
CA ALA A 14 -2.54 -17.64 3.76
C ALA A 14 -2.83 -18.67 2.66
N ARG A 15 -4.10 -18.91 2.32
CA ARG A 15 -4.48 -19.84 1.24
C ARG A 15 -3.94 -19.47 -0.13
N TYR A 16 -3.64 -18.17 -0.36
CA TYR A 16 -3.10 -17.65 -1.62
C TYR A 16 -1.57 -17.77 -1.75
N LEU A 17 -0.87 -18.10 -0.66
CA LEU A 17 0.60 -18.17 -0.66
C LEU A 17 1.15 -19.41 -1.41
N LYS A 18 0.28 -20.35 -1.78
CA LYS A 18 0.65 -21.55 -2.56
C LYS A 18 0.75 -21.27 -4.06
N ARG A 19 0.35 -20.08 -4.52
CA ARG A 19 0.44 -19.71 -5.94
C ARG A 19 1.90 -19.64 -6.37
N VAL A 20 2.19 -20.16 -7.55
CA VAL A 20 3.53 -20.16 -8.16
C VAL A 20 3.77 -18.88 -8.95
N GLU A 21 2.71 -18.33 -9.54
CA GLU A 21 2.76 -17.11 -10.34
C GLU A 21 2.98 -15.91 -9.43
N ARG A 22 3.77 -14.94 -9.91
CA ARG A 22 4.00 -13.65 -9.23
C ARG A 22 3.02 -12.55 -9.65
N VAL A 23 2.02 -12.89 -10.47
CA VAL A 23 0.99 -11.97 -10.99
C VAL A 23 -0.41 -12.43 -10.60
N GLY A 24 -1.40 -11.54 -10.67
CA GLY A 24 -2.79 -11.83 -10.31
C GLY A 24 -3.07 -11.71 -8.81
N TYR A 25 -2.27 -10.95 -8.07
CA TYR A 25 -2.49 -10.74 -6.63
C TYR A 25 -3.42 -9.57 -6.32
N GLY A 26 -3.67 -8.66 -7.26
CA GLY A 26 -4.53 -7.50 -7.04
C GLY A 26 -5.95 -7.85 -6.54
N PRO A 27 -6.66 -8.77 -7.18
CA PRO A 27 -7.96 -9.24 -6.69
C PRO A 27 -7.92 -9.92 -5.31
N LEU A 28 -6.75 -10.42 -4.90
CA LEU A 28 -6.57 -11.12 -3.62
C LEU A 28 -6.31 -10.17 -2.44
N LEU A 29 -6.08 -8.88 -2.73
CA LEU A 29 -5.86 -7.85 -1.71
C LEU A 29 -7.08 -7.74 -0.82
N PHE A 30 -6.88 -7.96 0.50
CA PHE A 30 -7.94 -7.96 1.52
C PHE A 30 -9.12 -8.89 1.18
N ALA A 31 -8.88 -10.01 0.52
CA ALA A 31 -9.93 -10.83 -0.07
C ALA A 31 -11.04 -11.23 0.92
N ASP A 32 -10.70 -11.52 2.18
CA ASP A 32 -11.68 -11.92 3.21
C ASP A 32 -12.55 -10.73 3.73
N LYS A 33 -12.19 -9.50 3.37
CA LYS A 33 -12.94 -8.28 3.72
C LYS A 33 -13.54 -7.59 2.51
N ARG A 34 -12.89 -7.75 1.35
CA ARG A 34 -13.26 -7.04 0.12
C ARG A 34 -14.49 -7.61 -0.56
N TYR A 35 -14.71 -8.91 -0.43
CA TYR A 35 -15.83 -9.62 -1.08
C TYR A 35 -16.90 -10.04 -0.07
N ALA A 36 -18.11 -10.28 -0.56
CA ALA A 36 -19.18 -10.83 0.25
C ALA A 36 -18.75 -12.17 0.88
N PRO A 37 -19.23 -12.53 2.07
CA PRO A 37 -18.80 -13.73 2.76
C PRO A 37 -18.91 -15.00 1.89
N GLY A 38 -17.82 -15.76 1.80
CA GLY A 38 -17.75 -17.00 1.02
C GLY A 38 -17.63 -16.81 -0.49
N THR A 39 -17.42 -15.60 -0.98
CA THR A 39 -17.32 -15.30 -2.42
C THR A 39 -15.98 -14.73 -2.84
N ALA A 40 -14.99 -14.73 -1.93
CA ALA A 40 -13.62 -14.35 -2.25
C ALA A 40 -13.04 -15.27 -3.34
N PRO A 41 -12.08 -14.77 -4.14
CA PRO A 41 -11.46 -15.56 -5.22
C PRO A 41 -10.88 -16.87 -4.73
N GLU A 42 -10.90 -17.88 -5.59
CA GLU A 42 -10.11 -19.10 -5.38
C GLU A 42 -8.64 -18.88 -5.75
N PRO A 43 -7.69 -19.60 -5.12
CA PRO A 43 -6.26 -19.40 -5.37
C PRO A 43 -5.86 -19.54 -6.85
N ASP A 44 -6.47 -20.47 -7.57
CA ASP A 44 -6.15 -20.78 -8.97
C ASP A 44 -6.97 -19.96 -9.99
N SER A 45 -7.92 -19.15 -9.50
CA SER A 45 -8.82 -18.34 -10.33
C SER A 45 -9.05 -16.96 -9.71
N PRO A 46 -8.00 -16.12 -9.58
CA PRO A 46 -8.08 -14.87 -8.84
C PRO A 46 -9.04 -13.84 -9.47
N GLU A 47 -9.32 -13.97 -10.76
CA GLU A 47 -10.26 -13.09 -11.48
C GLU A 47 -11.72 -13.48 -11.29
N THR A 48 -11.97 -14.66 -10.69
CA THR A 48 -13.33 -15.17 -10.48
C THR A 48 -13.71 -14.99 -9.02
N HIS A 49 -14.55 -14.00 -8.75
CA HIS A 49 -15.04 -13.70 -7.41
C HIS A 49 -16.51 -13.27 -7.43
N GLY A 50 -17.15 -13.33 -6.28
CA GLY A 50 -18.50 -12.82 -6.10
C GLY A 50 -18.53 -11.29 -5.95
N PRO A 51 -19.68 -10.75 -5.52
CA PRO A 51 -19.86 -9.32 -5.39
C PRO A 51 -18.95 -8.74 -4.30
N ASP A 52 -18.54 -7.49 -4.54
CA ASP A 52 -17.80 -6.70 -3.55
C ASP A 52 -18.65 -6.45 -2.30
N ALA A 53 -18.03 -6.47 -1.12
CA ALA A 53 -18.64 -6.00 0.12
C ALA A 53 -18.75 -4.47 0.10
N PRO A 54 -19.95 -3.90 0.07
CA PRO A 54 -20.13 -2.46 -0.18
C PRO A 54 -19.60 -1.57 0.95
N GLU A 55 -19.53 -2.11 2.17
CA GLU A 55 -19.02 -1.42 3.36
C GLU A 55 -17.47 -1.41 3.44
N PHE A 56 -16.79 -2.18 2.60
CA PHE A 56 -15.33 -2.20 2.62
C PHE A 56 -14.76 -0.92 2.00
N PRO A 57 -13.85 -0.21 2.69
CA PRO A 57 -13.40 1.13 2.27
C PRO A 57 -12.80 1.24 0.87
N LEU A 58 -12.19 0.17 0.35
CA LEU A 58 -11.61 0.19 -0.99
C LEU A 58 -12.63 -0.13 -2.10
N ASN A 59 -13.85 -0.54 -1.75
CA ASN A 59 -14.91 -0.84 -2.71
C ASN A 59 -15.82 0.35 -2.97
N VAL A 60 -15.72 1.41 -2.17
CA VAL A 60 -16.53 2.62 -2.42
C VAL A 60 -16.16 3.26 -3.77
N PRO A 61 -17.13 3.79 -4.52
CA PRO A 61 -16.86 4.35 -5.85
C PRO A 61 -15.75 5.41 -5.86
N ALA A 62 -15.65 6.23 -4.82
CA ALA A 62 -14.63 7.27 -4.68
C ALA A 62 -13.20 6.72 -4.49
N ALA A 63 -13.05 5.47 -4.05
CA ALA A 63 -11.73 4.83 -3.90
C ALA A 63 -11.24 4.17 -5.21
N LYS A 64 -12.11 4.07 -6.22
CA LYS A 64 -11.77 3.40 -7.47
C LYS A 64 -10.67 4.15 -8.22
N GLY A 65 -9.59 3.44 -8.55
CA GLY A 65 -8.42 4.01 -9.24
C GLY A 65 -7.46 4.77 -8.32
N ALA A 66 -7.66 4.72 -7.00
CA ALA A 66 -6.72 5.30 -6.05
C ALA A 66 -5.35 4.61 -6.17
N SER A 67 -4.29 5.41 -6.19
CA SER A 67 -2.89 4.95 -6.24
C SER A 67 -2.14 5.18 -4.93
N ILE A 68 -2.75 5.88 -3.98
CA ILE A 68 -2.20 6.14 -2.65
C ILE A 68 -3.16 5.54 -1.62
N LEU A 69 -2.63 4.74 -0.71
CA LEU A 69 -3.39 4.14 0.38
C LEU A 69 -2.93 4.72 1.72
N VAL A 70 -3.81 5.41 2.41
CA VAL A 70 -3.58 5.89 3.78
C VAL A 70 -3.93 4.74 4.74
N VAL A 71 -2.98 4.36 5.58
CA VAL A 71 -3.09 3.21 6.50
C VAL A 71 -2.83 3.62 7.94
N GLY A 72 -3.22 2.79 8.90
CA GLY A 72 -2.91 3.00 10.32
C GLY A 72 -1.53 2.48 10.70
N ARG A 73 -1.22 2.54 12.01
CA ARG A 73 0.07 2.10 12.57
C ARG A 73 0.30 0.62 12.40
N ASN A 74 1.59 0.24 12.34
CA ASN A 74 2.06 -1.13 12.32
C ASN A 74 1.47 -1.97 11.17
N PHE A 75 1.33 -1.32 10.00
CA PHE A 75 0.81 -1.98 8.80
C PHE A 75 1.80 -3.02 8.27
N GLY A 76 1.30 -4.19 7.89
CA GLY A 76 2.11 -5.30 7.40
C GLY A 76 2.78 -6.12 8.51
N CYS A 77 2.29 -5.99 9.77
CA CYS A 77 2.80 -6.80 10.89
C CYS A 77 2.51 -8.31 10.72
N GLY A 78 3.06 -9.11 11.62
CA GLY A 78 2.90 -10.57 11.59
C GLY A 78 3.96 -11.27 10.76
N SER A 79 3.58 -12.36 10.07
CA SER A 79 4.53 -13.17 9.30
C SER A 79 5.09 -12.41 8.12
N SER A 80 6.41 -12.53 7.89
CA SER A 80 7.05 -11.95 6.70
C SER A 80 6.51 -12.57 5.43
N ARG A 81 5.81 -11.77 4.60
CA ARG A 81 5.21 -12.22 3.34
C ARG A 81 5.35 -11.15 2.26
N GLU A 82 6.24 -11.38 1.34
CA GLU A 82 6.39 -10.52 0.16
C GLU A 82 5.09 -10.46 -0.68
N HIS A 83 4.30 -11.53 -0.65
CA HIS A 83 2.99 -11.61 -1.29
C HIS A 83 2.02 -10.50 -0.85
N ALA A 84 2.12 -10.03 0.41
CA ALA A 84 1.32 -8.91 0.88
C ALA A 84 1.65 -7.62 0.12
N VAL A 85 2.92 -7.39 -0.14
CA VAL A 85 3.39 -6.25 -0.96
C VAL A 85 2.93 -6.40 -2.41
N TRP A 86 3.03 -7.62 -2.99
CA TRP A 86 2.53 -7.87 -4.34
C TRP A 86 1.04 -7.61 -4.46
N ALA A 87 0.25 -8.02 -3.46
CA ALA A 87 -1.19 -7.77 -3.45
C ALA A 87 -1.51 -6.26 -3.44
N VAL A 88 -0.82 -5.49 -2.62
CA VAL A 88 -0.98 -4.02 -2.55
C VAL A 88 -0.57 -3.36 -3.86
N ALA A 89 0.62 -3.67 -4.38
CA ALA A 89 1.13 -3.07 -5.61
C ALA A 89 0.27 -3.42 -6.84
N GLN A 90 -0.14 -4.69 -6.97
CA GLN A 90 -1.00 -5.15 -8.07
C GLN A 90 -2.47 -4.75 -7.86
N GLY A 91 -2.87 -4.40 -6.64
CA GLY A 91 -4.15 -3.75 -6.34
C GLY A 91 -4.26 -2.31 -6.85
N GLY A 92 -3.17 -1.78 -7.43
CA GLY A 92 -3.11 -0.46 -8.05
C GLY A 92 -2.39 0.60 -7.22
N PHE A 93 -2.00 0.29 -6.00
CA PHE A 93 -1.34 1.24 -5.12
C PHE A 93 0.15 1.40 -5.48
N ARG A 94 0.66 2.63 -5.37
CA ARG A 94 2.06 3.00 -5.60
C ARG A 94 2.71 3.55 -4.35
N ALA A 95 1.92 4.10 -3.43
CA ALA A 95 2.40 4.62 -2.16
C ALA A 95 1.45 4.27 -1.02
N LEU A 96 2.02 4.11 0.16
CA LEU A 96 1.34 3.95 1.43
C LEU A 96 1.72 5.12 2.33
N ILE A 97 0.77 5.69 3.06
CA ILE A 97 1.03 6.76 4.05
C ILE A 97 0.55 6.27 5.41
N ALA A 98 1.45 6.15 6.36
CA ALA A 98 1.19 5.70 7.73
C ALA A 98 1.55 6.78 8.76
N PRO A 99 0.92 6.77 9.96
CA PRO A 99 1.27 7.67 11.06
C PRO A 99 2.45 7.13 11.86
N GLY A 100 3.22 8.05 12.44
CA GLY A 100 4.32 7.74 13.37
C GLY A 100 5.64 7.47 12.66
N LYS A 101 6.72 7.99 13.25
CA LYS A 101 8.08 7.72 12.75
C LYS A 101 8.62 6.45 13.41
N GLY A 102 8.88 5.41 12.60
CA GLY A 102 9.37 4.10 13.05
C GLY A 102 8.28 3.19 13.65
N GLU A 103 7.00 3.52 13.45
CA GLU A 103 5.86 2.73 13.95
C GLU A 103 4.75 2.53 12.92
N GLY A 104 4.90 3.10 11.74
CA GLY A 104 3.88 3.07 10.69
C GLY A 104 3.81 1.73 9.99
N PHE A 105 4.95 1.11 9.75
CA PHE A 105 5.07 -0.17 9.06
C PHE A 105 5.90 -1.17 9.86
N ALA A 106 5.63 -2.46 9.66
CA ALA A 106 6.54 -3.50 10.14
C ALA A 106 7.81 -3.52 9.26
N ASP A 107 8.98 -3.62 9.87
CA ASP A 107 10.30 -3.50 9.22
C ASP A 107 10.44 -4.35 7.95
N ILE A 108 10.01 -5.62 8.02
CA ILE A 108 10.13 -6.54 6.88
C ILE A 108 9.15 -6.16 5.77
N PHE A 109 7.95 -5.70 6.11
CA PHE A 109 6.99 -5.22 5.11
C PHE A 109 7.52 -3.97 4.41
N GLU A 110 8.09 -3.03 5.15
CA GLU A 110 8.68 -1.80 4.61
C GLU A 110 9.83 -2.12 3.64
N GLY A 111 10.78 -2.98 4.03
CA GLY A 111 11.86 -3.42 3.17
C GLY A 111 11.39 -4.10 1.89
N ASN A 112 10.40 -5.00 1.99
CA ASN A 112 9.80 -5.64 0.84
C ASN A 112 9.04 -4.64 -0.05
N ALA A 113 8.40 -3.62 0.53
CA ALA A 113 7.70 -2.58 -0.22
C ALA A 113 8.67 -1.84 -1.15
N TYR A 114 9.78 -1.35 -0.63
CA TYR A 114 10.81 -0.69 -1.45
C TYR A 114 11.35 -1.60 -2.56
N ASN A 115 11.63 -2.87 -2.26
CA ASN A 115 12.15 -3.83 -3.23
C ASN A 115 11.16 -4.14 -4.37
N ASN A 116 9.87 -3.87 -4.18
CA ASN A 116 8.81 -4.10 -5.16
C ASN A 116 8.26 -2.80 -5.76
N GLY A 117 8.94 -1.67 -5.60
CA GLY A 117 8.54 -0.38 -6.17
C GLY A 117 7.30 0.24 -5.53
N LEU A 118 6.96 -0.18 -4.31
CA LEU A 118 5.91 0.42 -3.49
C LEU A 118 6.57 1.36 -2.49
N LEU A 119 6.10 2.60 -2.42
CA LEU A 119 6.67 3.64 -1.56
C LEU A 119 5.94 3.70 -0.22
N PRO A 120 6.50 3.18 0.88
CA PRO A 120 6.01 3.42 2.23
C PRO A 120 6.51 4.79 2.71
N ILE A 121 5.61 5.60 3.27
CA ILE A 121 5.92 6.93 3.82
C ILE A 121 5.35 7.01 5.22
N GLU A 122 6.19 7.33 6.18
CA GLU A 122 5.79 7.66 7.53
C GLU A 122 5.74 9.18 7.73
N VAL A 123 4.64 9.65 8.30
CA VAL A 123 4.45 11.07 8.59
C VAL A 123 4.07 11.28 10.05
N ALA A 124 4.23 12.49 10.56
CA ALA A 124 3.76 12.85 11.89
C ALA A 124 2.23 12.67 12.00
N ASP A 125 1.74 12.38 13.20
CA ASP A 125 0.32 12.06 13.45
C ASP A 125 -0.65 13.16 13.01
N ASP A 126 -0.27 14.41 13.18
CA ASP A 126 -1.07 15.57 12.76
C ASP A 126 -1.13 15.69 11.24
N VAL A 127 -0.02 15.41 10.54
CA VAL A 127 0.04 15.35 9.08
C VAL A 127 -0.83 14.20 8.57
N TRP A 128 -0.68 13.01 9.17
CA TRP A 128 -1.50 11.84 8.81
C TRP A 128 -3.01 12.13 8.98
N LYS A 129 -3.41 12.71 10.12
CA LYS A 129 -4.79 13.11 10.38
C LYS A 129 -5.31 14.11 9.35
N SER A 130 -4.47 15.08 8.98
CA SER A 130 -4.80 16.07 7.94
C SER A 130 -5.07 15.40 6.60
N ILE A 131 -4.23 14.43 6.18
CA ILE A 131 -4.40 13.69 4.93
C ILE A 131 -5.60 12.74 5.01
N ALA A 132 -5.74 11.98 6.10
CA ALA A 132 -6.82 11.02 6.28
C ALA A 132 -8.21 11.70 6.30
N SER A 133 -8.30 12.92 6.84
CA SER A 133 -9.55 13.69 6.89
C SER A 133 -10.07 14.15 5.53
N LEU A 134 -9.26 14.11 4.48
CA LEU A 134 -9.70 14.44 3.13
C LEU A 134 -10.69 13.43 2.54
N GLY A 135 -10.70 12.21 3.08
CA GLY A 135 -11.60 11.14 2.64
C GLY A 135 -11.16 10.44 1.35
N HIS A 136 -12.05 9.56 0.87
CA HIS A 136 -11.80 8.79 -0.34
C HIS A 136 -11.82 9.65 -1.60
N GLY A 137 -10.91 9.37 -2.53
CA GLY A 137 -10.85 10.05 -3.83
C GLY A 137 -10.24 11.44 -3.77
N ALA A 138 -9.71 11.86 -2.62
CA ALA A 138 -8.97 13.11 -2.53
C ALA A 138 -7.70 13.06 -3.37
N GLU A 139 -7.37 14.19 -3.98
CA GLU A 139 -6.16 14.34 -4.77
C GLU A 139 -4.97 14.72 -3.88
N VAL A 140 -3.90 13.90 -3.98
CA VAL A 140 -2.66 14.09 -3.24
C VAL A 140 -1.49 13.87 -4.19
N THR A 141 -0.52 14.77 -4.20
CA THR A 141 0.72 14.62 -4.97
C THR A 141 1.88 14.27 -4.05
N ILE A 142 2.61 13.22 -4.39
CA ILE A 142 3.88 12.85 -3.75
C ILE A 142 5.00 13.18 -4.74
N ASP A 143 5.91 14.04 -4.33
CA ASP A 143 7.07 14.47 -5.13
C ASP A 143 8.34 13.97 -4.44
N LEU A 144 8.95 12.92 -5.03
CA LEU A 144 10.18 12.32 -4.50
C LEU A 144 11.43 13.19 -4.73
N ASP A 145 11.43 14.06 -5.75
CA ASP A 145 12.55 14.95 -5.98
C ASP A 145 12.60 16.06 -4.93
N LYS A 146 11.44 16.58 -4.55
CA LYS A 146 11.32 17.61 -3.52
C LYS A 146 11.12 17.05 -2.11
N LEU A 147 10.88 15.73 -1.98
CA LEU A 147 10.55 15.08 -0.73
C LEU A 147 9.34 15.74 -0.06
N THR A 148 8.22 15.83 -0.79
CA THR A 148 7.00 16.47 -0.29
C THR A 148 5.74 15.68 -0.61
N ILE A 149 4.75 15.82 0.27
CA ILE A 149 3.35 15.48 0.00
C ILE A 149 2.56 16.79 -0.07
N THR A 150 1.83 16.97 -1.16
CA THR A 150 0.92 18.12 -1.33
C THR A 150 -0.52 17.62 -1.43
N THR A 151 -1.39 18.11 -0.55
CA THR A 151 -2.83 17.87 -0.63
C THR A 151 -3.49 18.93 -1.48
N HIS A 152 -4.48 18.51 -2.28
CA HIS A 152 -5.25 19.43 -3.13
C HIS A 152 -6.70 19.52 -2.62
N GLY A 153 -7.28 20.72 -2.67
CA GLY A 153 -8.63 20.97 -2.15
C GLY A 153 -8.85 22.48 -1.91
N ALA A 154 -9.79 22.81 -1.04
CA ALA A 154 -10.08 24.20 -0.69
C ALA A 154 -8.86 24.93 -0.09
N GLU A 155 -8.06 24.22 0.67
CA GLU A 155 -6.74 24.64 1.16
C GLU A 155 -5.71 23.60 0.75
N SER A 156 -4.77 23.99 -0.13
CA SER A 156 -3.62 23.16 -0.45
C SER A 156 -2.57 23.25 0.65
N LYS A 157 -2.08 22.09 1.13
CA LYS A 157 -1.03 22.02 2.15
C LYS A 157 0.11 21.14 1.64
N THR A 158 1.33 21.58 1.92
CA THR A 158 2.53 20.82 1.56
C THR A 158 3.29 20.43 2.83
N PHE A 159 3.63 19.16 2.93
CA PHE A 159 4.36 18.57 4.05
C PHE A 159 5.66 17.97 3.55
N ALA A 160 6.75 18.17 4.30
CA ALA A 160 8.01 17.48 4.04
C ALA A 160 7.89 15.99 4.45
N ILE A 161 8.50 15.13 3.66
CA ILE A 161 8.62 13.69 3.95
C ILE A 161 10.09 13.28 4.02
N ASP A 162 10.33 12.17 4.69
CA ASP A 162 11.63 11.55 4.78
C ASP A 162 11.59 10.19 4.06
N VAL A 163 12.50 9.99 3.11
CA VAL A 163 12.69 8.72 2.40
C VAL A 163 14.19 8.47 2.34
N PRO A 164 14.68 7.28 2.76
CA PRO A 164 16.10 6.96 2.70
C PRO A 164 16.65 7.19 1.29
N GLU A 165 17.81 7.84 1.18
CA GLU A 165 18.37 8.29 -0.10
C GLU A 165 18.57 7.13 -1.10
N GLU A 166 19.04 5.98 -0.62
CA GLU A 166 19.19 4.77 -1.42
C GLU A 166 17.85 4.31 -2.01
N GLN A 167 16.80 4.25 -1.19
CA GLN A 167 15.46 3.83 -1.61
C GLN A 167 14.83 4.84 -2.58
N ARG A 168 15.01 6.13 -2.32
CA ARG A 168 14.60 7.20 -3.21
C ARG A 168 15.26 7.07 -4.58
N HIS A 169 16.59 6.83 -4.62
CA HIS A 169 17.34 6.64 -5.86
C HIS A 169 16.80 5.45 -6.66
N ARG A 170 16.57 4.33 -6.01
CA ARG A 170 16.00 3.12 -6.65
C ARG A 170 14.63 3.39 -7.25
N LEU A 171 13.72 4.01 -6.50
CA LEU A 171 12.37 4.31 -6.96
C LEU A 171 12.35 5.28 -8.15
N LEU A 172 13.16 6.34 -8.10
CA LEU A 172 13.25 7.33 -9.18
C LEU A 172 13.82 6.74 -10.48
N ASN A 173 14.73 5.77 -10.39
CA ASN A 173 15.38 5.16 -11.54
C ASN A 173 14.78 3.81 -11.96
N GLY A 174 13.76 3.32 -11.25
CA GLY A 174 13.16 2.02 -11.50
C GLY A 174 14.11 0.85 -11.31
N LEU A 175 15.08 0.99 -10.38
CA LEU A 175 16.10 -0.02 -10.11
C LEU A 175 15.64 -0.96 -9.00
N ASP A 176 15.89 -2.25 -9.19
CA ASP A 176 15.90 -3.25 -8.12
C ASP A 176 17.33 -3.42 -7.55
N ALA A 177 17.48 -4.22 -6.51
CA ALA A 177 18.78 -4.45 -5.86
C ALA A 177 19.85 -5.05 -6.81
N ILE A 178 19.42 -5.73 -7.87
CA ILE A 178 20.33 -6.29 -8.89
C ILE A 178 20.69 -5.22 -9.91
N GLY A 179 19.70 -4.43 -10.36
CA GLY A 179 19.91 -3.33 -11.31
C GLY A 179 20.89 -2.29 -10.79
N GLU A 180 20.85 -1.99 -9.50
CA GLU A 180 21.80 -1.06 -8.86
C GLU A 180 23.26 -1.58 -8.92
N THR A 181 23.46 -2.89 -8.75
CA THR A 181 24.81 -3.51 -8.84
C THR A 181 25.38 -3.49 -10.26
N LEU A 182 24.52 -3.42 -11.29
CA LEU A 182 24.95 -3.42 -12.70
C LEU A 182 25.29 -2.02 -13.25
N VAL A 183 25.06 -0.97 -12.47
CA VAL A 183 25.36 0.43 -12.88
C VAL A 183 26.81 0.83 -12.58
N PHE A 184 27.61 -0.04 -11.92
CA PHE A 184 29.02 0.16 -11.61
C PHE A 184 29.95 -0.62 -12.52
#